data_6f54c312a5927ff200903232a3ec2bdb
#
_entry.id   6f54c312a5927ff200903232a3ec2bdb
#
_cell.length_a   1.000
_cell.length_b   1.000
_cell.length_c   1.000
_cell.angle_alpha   90.00
_cell.angle_beta   90.00
_cell.angle_gamma   90.00
#
_symmetry.space_group_name_H-M   'P 1'
#
loop_
_entity.id
_entity.type
_entity.pdbx_description
1 polymer ?
#
loop_
_entity_poly.entity_id
_entity_poly.type
_entity_poly.pdbx_seq_one_letter_code
_entity_poly.pdbx_strand_id
1 'polypeptide(L)'
;MRVTIVGGGLQGVELCWLARKAGWETLLVDERPAPPALRLADVFAQCDVTKLGGSGVLTRKVEHQILGTDIVIPALENAAALAALDGWCAREGMLFAFDPCAYEVTSSKLRSRDLFLRCGTPIPQPAARADTRVFPIIAKPSEGSGSRGVRLLSDEAELRAYIPEGFDAEGWVLESYCPGPSFSLEICGTPGNYRIFQVTDLLMDEAFDCRGVVAPTGSSPSFVREMEAALLNLAEMLRLHGLMDLEVIQTPEGMRVLEIDARFPSQTPTAVWLSTGVNLAEHLAACFFPYAPGSGLGAPRFARYEH
;
A
#
# COMPACT_ATOMS: atom_id res chain seq x y z
N MET A 1 -13.93 15.88 -12.07
CA MET A 1 -13.09 16.07 -10.88
C MET A 1 -11.67 16.34 -11.32
N ARG A 2 -10.98 17.26 -10.67
CA ARG A 2 -9.54 17.51 -10.84
C ARG A 2 -8.81 17.00 -9.61
N VAL A 3 -7.78 16.20 -9.81
CA VAL A 3 -7.04 15.59 -8.69
C VAL A 3 -5.56 15.93 -8.75
N THR A 4 -4.97 16.26 -7.61
CA THR A 4 -3.52 16.29 -7.47
C THR A 4 -3.04 14.91 -7.02
N ILE A 5 -2.11 14.33 -7.77
CA ILE A 5 -1.43 13.08 -7.42
C ILE A 5 0.01 13.45 -7.06
N VAL A 6 0.44 13.09 -5.85
CA VAL A 6 1.80 13.39 -5.38
C VAL A 6 2.62 12.11 -5.33
N GLY A 7 3.69 12.09 -6.14
CA GLY A 7 4.52 10.91 -6.36
C GLY A 7 4.20 10.23 -7.68
N GLY A 8 5.20 10.13 -8.55
CA GLY A 8 5.06 9.56 -9.89
C GLY A 8 5.81 8.23 -10.08
N GLY A 9 6.04 7.47 -8.99
CA GLY A 9 6.57 6.11 -9.01
C GLY A 9 5.52 5.09 -9.46
N LEU A 10 5.66 3.81 -9.07
CA LEU A 10 4.72 2.75 -9.45
C LEU A 10 3.29 3.06 -9.00
N GLN A 11 3.10 3.47 -7.74
CA GLN A 11 1.80 3.90 -7.22
C GLN A 11 1.21 5.06 -8.03
N GLY A 12 2.05 6.04 -8.42
CA GLY A 12 1.63 7.18 -9.25
C GLY A 12 1.23 6.76 -10.66
N VAL A 13 1.89 5.77 -11.25
CA VAL A 13 1.50 5.17 -12.54
C VAL A 13 0.10 4.57 -12.43
N GLU A 14 -0.15 3.74 -11.43
CA GLU A 14 -1.45 3.12 -11.14
C GLU A 14 -2.54 4.18 -10.97
N LEU A 15 -2.28 5.14 -10.07
CA LEU A 15 -3.26 6.17 -9.71
C LEU A 15 -3.58 7.11 -10.88
N CYS A 16 -2.57 7.57 -11.64
CA CYS A 16 -2.79 8.37 -12.84
C CYS A 16 -3.60 7.61 -13.90
N TRP A 17 -3.29 6.33 -14.09
CA TRP A 17 -4.02 5.51 -15.05
C TRP A 17 -5.48 5.30 -14.64
N LEU A 18 -5.75 5.00 -13.36
CA LEU A 18 -7.11 4.82 -12.83
C LEU A 18 -7.89 6.14 -12.80
N ALA A 19 -7.23 7.26 -12.49
CA ALA A 19 -7.83 8.60 -12.58
C ALA A 19 -8.31 8.90 -14.00
N ARG A 20 -7.50 8.57 -15.02
CA ARG A 20 -7.93 8.69 -16.44
C ARG A 20 -9.11 7.78 -16.77
N LYS A 21 -9.18 6.55 -16.19
CA LYS A 21 -10.34 5.65 -16.35
C LYS A 21 -11.60 6.20 -15.72
N ALA A 22 -11.46 6.97 -14.64
CA ALA A 22 -12.55 7.71 -14.00
C ALA A 22 -12.95 9.01 -14.74
N GLY A 23 -12.22 9.38 -15.79
CA GLY A 23 -12.45 10.64 -16.51
C GLY A 23 -12.00 11.88 -15.73
N TRP A 24 -11.06 11.76 -14.81
CA TRP A 24 -10.55 12.87 -14.01
C TRP A 24 -9.43 13.60 -14.74
N GLU A 25 -9.33 14.90 -14.50
CA GLU A 25 -8.17 15.71 -14.87
C GLU A 25 -7.11 15.59 -13.77
N THR A 26 -5.86 15.33 -14.15
CA THR A 26 -4.78 15.01 -13.22
C THR A 26 -3.66 16.04 -13.24
N LEU A 27 -3.28 16.53 -12.05
CA LEU A 27 -2.03 17.25 -11.79
C LEU A 27 -1.09 16.29 -11.08
N LEU A 28 0.00 15.88 -11.72
CA LEU A 28 1.07 15.11 -11.11
C LEU A 28 2.12 16.04 -10.51
N VAL A 29 2.45 15.82 -9.23
CA VAL A 29 3.54 16.52 -8.53
C VAL A 29 4.60 15.51 -8.12
N ASP A 30 5.86 15.72 -8.53
CA ASP A 30 7.00 14.86 -8.16
C ASP A 30 8.27 15.71 -8.12
N GLU A 31 9.22 15.37 -7.24
CA GLU A 31 10.51 16.06 -7.16
C GLU A 31 11.42 15.75 -8.36
N ARG A 32 11.28 14.58 -8.96
CA ARG A 32 12.04 14.15 -10.14
C ARG A 32 11.53 14.86 -11.38
N PRO A 33 12.43 15.26 -12.30
CA PRO A 33 12.00 15.95 -13.54
C PRO A 33 11.29 15.04 -14.54
N ALA A 34 11.47 13.72 -14.44
CA ALA A 34 10.88 12.74 -15.36
C ALA A 34 10.44 11.45 -14.60
N PRO A 35 9.40 11.53 -13.73
CA PRO A 35 8.90 10.36 -13.05
C PRO A 35 8.18 9.41 -14.02
N PRO A 36 8.11 8.10 -13.74
CA PRO A 36 7.43 7.10 -14.59
C PRO A 36 6.01 7.51 -15.01
N ALA A 37 5.22 8.07 -14.10
CA ALA A 37 3.84 8.50 -14.35
C ALA A 37 3.68 9.74 -15.22
N LEU A 38 4.77 10.45 -15.57
CA LEU A 38 4.74 11.74 -16.28
C LEU A 38 3.82 11.76 -17.49
N ARG A 39 3.84 10.69 -18.32
CA ARG A 39 3.07 10.64 -19.57
C ARG A 39 1.60 10.25 -19.36
N LEU A 40 1.21 9.91 -18.17
CA LEU A 40 -0.17 9.54 -17.82
C LEU A 40 -0.94 10.73 -17.24
N ALA A 41 -0.27 11.75 -16.74
CA ALA A 41 -0.88 12.95 -16.21
C ALA A 41 -1.20 13.99 -17.29
N ASP A 42 -2.25 14.80 -17.06
CA ASP A 42 -2.62 15.90 -17.95
C ASP A 42 -1.72 17.11 -17.73
N VAL A 43 -1.36 17.36 -16.46
CA VAL A 43 -0.44 18.44 -16.07
C VAL A 43 0.63 17.87 -15.13
N PHE A 44 1.86 18.35 -15.30
CA PHE A 44 2.98 17.99 -14.42
C PHE A 44 3.59 19.25 -13.79
N ALA A 45 3.89 19.15 -12.50
CA ALA A 45 4.61 20.14 -11.74
C ALA A 45 5.77 19.50 -10.97
N GLN A 46 7.00 19.91 -11.28
CA GLN A 46 8.15 19.45 -10.53
C GLN A 46 8.24 20.22 -9.22
N CYS A 47 8.13 19.52 -8.09
CA CYS A 47 8.23 20.09 -6.75
C CYS A 47 8.60 19.05 -5.70
N ASP A 48 9.51 19.42 -4.81
CA ASP A 48 9.72 18.75 -3.53
C ASP A 48 8.63 19.26 -2.57
N VAL A 49 7.66 18.40 -2.26
CA VAL A 49 6.48 18.77 -1.45
C VAL A 49 6.82 19.11 0.00
N THR A 50 8.00 18.72 0.50
CA THR A 50 8.46 19.14 1.84
C THR A 50 8.70 20.66 1.93
N LYS A 51 8.75 21.37 0.79
CA LYS A 51 8.95 22.81 0.71
C LYS A 51 7.65 23.61 0.57
N LEU A 52 6.48 22.95 0.56
CA LEU A 52 5.18 23.63 0.50
C LEU A 52 5.00 24.53 1.74
N GLY A 53 4.41 25.70 1.55
CA GLY A 53 4.32 26.77 2.55
C GLY A 53 5.56 27.67 2.60
N GLY A 54 6.58 27.40 1.78
CA GLY A 54 7.80 28.21 1.71
C GLY A 54 7.67 29.47 0.84
N SER A 55 8.72 30.30 0.84
CA SER A 55 8.75 31.59 0.10
C SER A 55 9.17 31.47 -1.35
N GLY A 56 9.51 30.29 -1.85
CA GLY A 56 10.02 30.06 -3.22
C GLY A 56 8.98 30.34 -4.30
N VAL A 57 9.36 31.07 -5.36
CA VAL A 57 8.46 31.45 -6.47
C VAL A 57 7.91 30.21 -7.18
N LEU A 58 8.75 29.20 -7.44
CA LEU A 58 8.34 27.94 -8.07
C LEU A 58 7.38 27.15 -7.18
N THR A 59 7.66 27.10 -5.88
CA THR A 59 6.80 26.41 -4.89
C THR A 59 5.41 27.04 -4.87
N ARG A 60 5.31 28.38 -4.79
CA ARG A 60 4.02 29.10 -4.83
C ARG A 60 3.22 28.84 -6.11
N LYS A 61 3.90 28.70 -7.26
CA LYS A 61 3.22 28.33 -8.50
C LYS A 61 2.59 26.96 -8.42
N VAL A 62 3.31 25.99 -7.85
CA VAL A 62 2.81 24.62 -7.66
C VAL A 62 1.66 24.60 -6.63
N GLU A 63 1.80 25.32 -5.51
CA GLU A 63 0.73 25.51 -4.53
C GLU A 63 -0.56 26.03 -5.18
N HIS A 64 -0.45 27.07 -6.01
CA HIS A 64 -1.61 27.61 -6.72
C HIS A 64 -2.24 26.58 -7.67
N GLN A 65 -1.44 25.71 -8.30
CA GLN A 65 -1.96 24.63 -9.15
C GLN A 65 -2.70 23.57 -8.31
N ILE A 66 -2.14 23.18 -7.14
CA ILE A 66 -2.76 22.21 -6.22
C ILE A 66 -4.08 22.77 -5.68
N LEU A 67 -4.11 24.05 -5.26
CA LEU A 67 -5.34 24.73 -4.80
C LEU A 67 -6.45 24.82 -5.87
N GLY A 68 -6.10 24.63 -7.13
CA GLY A 68 -7.06 24.54 -8.25
C GLY A 68 -7.62 23.14 -8.46
N THR A 69 -7.32 22.15 -7.58
CA THR A 69 -7.84 20.79 -7.65
C THR A 69 -8.82 20.50 -6.51
N ASP A 70 -9.63 19.46 -6.65
CA ASP A 70 -10.67 19.09 -5.68
C ASP A 70 -10.12 18.31 -4.49
N ILE A 71 -9.05 17.50 -4.71
CA ILE A 71 -8.48 16.59 -3.72
C ILE A 71 -7.02 16.28 -4.03
N VAL A 72 -6.22 16.06 -2.99
CA VAL A 72 -4.84 15.61 -3.06
C VAL A 72 -4.77 14.13 -2.66
N ILE A 73 -4.19 13.29 -3.50
CA ILE A 73 -4.01 11.85 -3.27
C ILE A 73 -2.51 11.53 -3.29
N PRO A 74 -1.91 11.07 -2.18
CA PRO A 74 -0.51 10.67 -2.16
C PRO A 74 -0.32 9.30 -2.84
N ALA A 75 0.76 9.21 -3.62
CA ALA A 75 1.22 8.00 -4.32
C ALA A 75 2.71 7.76 -4.03
N LEU A 76 3.09 7.83 -2.76
CA LEU A 76 4.46 7.73 -2.27
C LEU A 76 4.48 7.25 -0.81
N GLU A 77 5.66 6.82 -0.35
CA GLU A 77 5.88 6.25 0.99
C GLU A 77 6.88 7.06 1.84
N ASN A 78 7.22 8.26 1.41
CA ASN A 78 8.14 9.12 2.15
C ASN A 78 7.42 9.80 3.32
N ALA A 79 7.73 9.39 4.55
CA ALA A 79 7.08 9.90 5.76
C ALA A 79 7.19 11.43 5.92
N ALA A 80 8.33 12.03 5.58
CA ALA A 80 8.52 13.48 5.65
C ALA A 80 7.62 14.22 4.63
N ALA A 81 7.52 13.68 3.41
CA ALA A 81 6.65 14.24 2.38
C ALA A 81 5.16 14.10 2.75
N LEU A 82 4.76 12.94 3.29
CA LEU A 82 3.38 12.72 3.76
C LEU A 82 3.01 13.66 4.90
N ALA A 83 3.87 13.82 5.90
CA ALA A 83 3.64 14.76 7.01
C ALA A 83 3.58 16.22 6.55
N ALA A 84 4.45 16.62 5.60
CA ALA A 84 4.43 17.95 5.00
C ALA A 84 3.13 18.23 4.24
N LEU A 85 2.68 17.25 3.45
CA LEU A 85 1.41 17.33 2.72
C LEU A 85 0.21 17.42 3.65
N ASP A 86 0.14 16.56 4.67
CA ASP A 86 -0.94 16.57 5.67
C ASP A 86 -1.05 17.95 6.34
N GLY A 87 0.07 18.46 6.86
CA GLY A 87 0.12 19.78 7.49
C GLY A 87 -0.18 20.94 6.52
N TRP A 88 0.24 20.85 5.25
CA TRP A 88 -0.04 21.87 4.25
C TRP A 88 -1.51 21.83 3.82
N CYS A 89 -2.05 20.65 3.50
CA CYS A 89 -3.46 20.49 3.13
C CYS A 89 -4.40 20.97 4.24
N ALA A 90 -4.10 20.64 5.50
CA ALA A 90 -4.89 21.09 6.65
C ALA A 90 -4.91 22.63 6.77
N ARG A 91 -3.77 23.31 6.57
CA ARG A 91 -3.69 24.77 6.62
C ARG A 91 -4.46 25.45 5.50
N GLU A 92 -4.40 24.89 4.29
CA GLU A 92 -5.04 25.45 3.09
C GLU A 92 -6.49 25.00 2.91
N GLY A 93 -7.00 24.12 3.79
CA GLY A 93 -8.36 23.56 3.69
C GLY A 93 -8.55 22.61 2.50
N MET A 94 -7.48 21.98 2.02
CA MET A 94 -7.51 21.00 0.94
C MET A 94 -7.88 19.61 1.48
N LEU A 95 -8.69 18.87 0.72
CA LEU A 95 -8.94 17.47 1.03
C LEU A 95 -7.69 16.64 0.73
N PHE A 96 -7.27 15.84 1.71
CA PHE A 96 -6.12 14.95 1.60
C PHE A 96 -6.58 13.50 1.78
N ALA A 97 -6.55 12.72 0.69
CA ALA A 97 -7.04 11.35 0.67
C ALA A 97 -6.03 10.39 1.28
N PHE A 98 -5.80 10.52 2.58
CA PHE A 98 -4.82 9.76 3.34
C PHE A 98 -5.20 9.71 4.82
N ASP A 99 -4.92 8.57 5.47
CA ASP A 99 -5.09 8.38 6.90
C ASP A 99 -3.71 8.31 7.58
N PRO A 100 -3.19 9.43 8.13
CA PRO A 100 -1.88 9.45 8.75
C PRO A 100 -1.81 8.57 10.01
N CYS A 101 -2.92 8.40 10.75
CA CYS A 101 -2.94 7.57 11.96
C CYS A 101 -2.86 6.07 11.62
N ALA A 102 -3.61 5.62 10.63
CA ALA A 102 -3.51 4.24 10.16
C ALA A 102 -2.13 3.97 9.54
N TYR A 103 -1.62 4.89 8.71
CA TYR A 103 -0.30 4.76 8.09
C TYR A 103 0.84 4.72 9.11
N GLU A 104 0.77 5.49 10.20
CA GLU A 104 1.77 5.43 11.26
C GLU A 104 1.94 4.00 11.81
N VAL A 105 0.86 3.26 11.97
CA VAL A 105 0.90 1.86 12.41
C VAL A 105 1.39 0.95 11.29
N THR A 106 0.83 1.08 10.09
CA THR A 106 1.06 0.13 8.99
C THR A 106 2.41 0.30 8.30
N SER A 107 3.02 1.49 8.33
CA SER A 107 4.36 1.75 7.79
C SER A 107 5.50 1.05 8.55
N SER A 108 5.22 0.46 9.73
CA SER A 108 6.19 -0.30 10.52
C SER A 108 5.69 -1.72 10.75
N LYS A 109 6.43 -2.71 10.25
CA LYS A 109 6.11 -4.13 10.42
C LYS A 109 6.09 -4.56 11.90
N LEU A 110 6.86 -3.90 12.76
CA LEU A 110 6.83 -4.13 14.21
C LEU A 110 5.53 -3.61 14.82
N ARG A 111 5.09 -2.39 14.48
CA ARG A 111 3.81 -1.84 14.96
C ARG A 111 2.62 -2.62 14.40
N SER A 112 2.66 -3.01 13.13
CA SER A 112 1.64 -3.88 12.51
C SER A 112 1.56 -5.22 13.22
N ARG A 113 2.70 -5.84 13.58
CA ARG A 113 2.73 -7.09 14.32
C ARG A 113 2.03 -6.97 15.68
N ASP A 114 2.23 -5.89 16.41
CA ASP A 114 1.55 -5.65 17.69
C ASP A 114 0.03 -5.52 17.50
N LEU A 115 -0.41 -4.92 16.40
CA LEU A 115 -1.82 -4.89 16.02
C LEU A 115 -2.33 -6.30 15.70
N PHE A 116 -1.61 -7.08 14.89
CA PHE A 116 -1.98 -8.46 14.53
C PHE A 116 -2.17 -9.34 15.77
N LEU A 117 -1.24 -9.25 16.73
CA LEU A 117 -1.33 -10.00 17.98
C LEU A 117 -2.56 -9.60 18.80
N ARG A 118 -2.88 -8.31 18.90
CA ARG A 118 -4.09 -7.83 19.59
C ARG A 118 -5.38 -8.28 18.92
N CYS A 119 -5.37 -8.39 17.58
CA CYS A 119 -6.52 -8.84 16.80
C CYS A 119 -6.64 -10.38 16.72
N GLY A 120 -5.66 -11.12 17.24
CA GLY A 120 -5.59 -12.59 17.08
C GLY A 120 -5.38 -13.01 15.62
N THR A 121 -4.82 -12.11 14.79
CA THR A 121 -4.55 -12.37 13.37
C THR A 121 -3.38 -13.34 13.24
N PRO A 122 -3.50 -14.43 12.46
CA PRO A 122 -2.41 -15.37 12.25
C PRO A 122 -1.23 -14.73 11.51
N ILE A 123 -0.03 -14.82 12.07
CA ILE A 123 1.22 -14.31 11.49
C ILE A 123 2.27 -15.42 11.42
N PRO A 124 3.34 -15.28 10.60
CA PRO A 124 4.52 -16.11 10.74
C PRO A 124 5.04 -16.07 12.17
N GLN A 125 5.55 -17.19 12.67
CA GLN A 125 6.05 -17.24 14.05
C GLN A 125 7.24 -16.29 14.20
N PRO A 126 7.19 -15.33 15.14
CA PRO A 126 8.36 -14.49 15.43
C PRO A 126 9.56 -15.33 15.84
N ALA A 127 10.72 -15.05 15.25
CA ALA A 127 11.97 -15.71 15.58
C ALA A 127 12.83 -14.78 16.43
N ALA A 128 13.37 -15.31 17.53
CA ALA A 128 14.39 -14.60 18.28
C ALA A 128 15.75 -14.87 17.66
N ARG A 129 16.64 -13.86 17.61
CA ARG A 129 18.01 -13.98 17.07
C ARG A 129 18.81 -15.14 17.73
N ALA A 130 18.50 -15.48 18.96
CA ALA A 130 19.18 -16.56 19.70
C ALA A 130 18.53 -17.95 19.52
N ASP A 131 17.40 -18.06 18.81
CA ASP A 131 16.72 -19.34 18.63
C ASP A 131 17.14 -20.02 17.33
N THR A 132 18.21 -20.79 17.39
CA THR A 132 18.80 -21.54 16.26
C THR A 132 17.91 -22.68 15.73
N ARG A 133 16.75 -22.96 16.37
CA ARG A 133 15.86 -24.08 16.00
C ARG A 133 14.78 -23.67 15.00
N VAL A 134 14.70 -22.41 14.62
CA VAL A 134 13.58 -21.84 13.84
C VAL A 134 13.94 -21.65 12.36
N PHE A 135 15.15 -21.99 11.93
CA PHE A 135 15.56 -21.83 10.53
C PHE A 135 14.85 -22.82 9.59
N PRO A 136 14.56 -22.41 8.34
CA PRO A 136 14.88 -21.11 7.73
C PRO A 136 13.97 -19.97 8.24
N ILE A 137 14.53 -18.76 8.28
CA ILE A 137 13.81 -17.55 8.69
C ILE A 137 13.81 -16.48 7.59
N ILE A 138 12.84 -15.60 7.63
CA ILE A 138 12.86 -14.34 6.89
C ILE A 138 13.38 -13.24 7.81
N ALA A 139 14.37 -12.50 7.33
CA ALA A 139 14.83 -11.24 7.92
C ALA A 139 14.39 -10.10 7.00
N LYS A 140 13.71 -9.09 7.56
CA LYS A 140 13.25 -7.93 6.81
C LYS A 140 13.35 -6.66 7.64
N PRO A 141 13.66 -5.47 7.03
CA PRO A 141 13.57 -4.20 7.73
C PRO A 141 12.14 -3.95 8.23
N SER A 142 12.01 -3.35 9.42
CA SER A 142 10.70 -2.98 9.97
C SER A 142 9.99 -1.96 9.09
N GLU A 143 10.73 -1.05 8.48
CA GLU A 143 10.21 -0.01 7.59
C GLU A 143 10.65 -0.25 6.14
N GLY A 144 9.89 0.27 5.19
CA GLY A 144 10.14 0.14 3.75
C GLY A 144 9.27 -0.92 3.09
N SER A 145 9.25 -0.86 1.74
CA SER A 145 8.39 -1.66 0.86
C SER A 145 9.16 -2.20 -0.35
N GLY A 146 8.47 -2.96 -1.22
CA GLY A 146 9.03 -3.52 -2.45
C GLY A 146 10.17 -4.51 -2.16
N SER A 147 10.01 -5.36 -1.16
CA SER A 147 10.92 -6.45 -0.77
C SER A 147 12.37 -6.05 -0.52
N ARG A 148 12.65 -4.75 -0.42
CA ARG A 148 14.01 -4.24 -0.18
C ARG A 148 14.52 -4.68 1.19
N GLY A 149 15.64 -5.42 1.17
CA GLY A 149 16.23 -5.94 2.39
C GLY A 149 15.52 -7.17 2.97
N VAL A 150 14.60 -7.78 2.24
CA VAL A 150 14.02 -9.09 2.61
C VAL A 150 15.00 -10.19 2.24
N ARG A 151 15.30 -11.08 3.17
CA ARG A 151 16.18 -12.23 2.95
C ARG A 151 15.69 -13.49 3.63
N LEU A 152 15.75 -14.59 2.90
CA LEU A 152 15.66 -15.93 3.46
C LEU A 152 17.04 -16.32 3.98
N LEU A 153 17.10 -16.72 5.23
CA LEU A 153 18.33 -17.11 5.92
C LEU A 153 18.19 -18.56 6.40
N SER A 154 19.14 -19.40 5.98
CA SER A 154 19.09 -20.84 6.21
C SER A 154 19.68 -21.27 7.54
N ASP A 155 20.54 -20.44 8.13
CA ASP A 155 21.23 -20.72 9.38
C ASP A 155 21.68 -19.46 10.12
N GLU A 156 22.28 -19.67 11.31
CA GLU A 156 22.78 -18.59 12.16
C GLU A 156 23.97 -17.85 11.55
N ALA A 157 24.79 -18.51 10.73
CA ALA A 157 25.96 -17.88 10.12
C ALA A 157 25.52 -16.85 9.08
N GLU A 158 24.52 -17.18 8.26
CA GLU A 158 23.89 -16.23 7.33
C GLU A 158 23.21 -15.08 8.06
N LEU A 159 22.52 -15.35 9.18
CA LEU A 159 21.91 -14.30 10.00
C LEU A 159 22.94 -13.32 10.54
N ARG A 160 24.04 -13.82 11.10
CA ARG A 160 25.14 -12.99 11.63
C ARG A 160 25.83 -12.17 10.55
N ALA A 161 26.00 -12.76 9.37
CA ALA A 161 26.60 -12.07 8.22
C ALA A 161 25.68 -10.95 7.68
N TYR A 162 24.37 -11.17 7.71
CA TYR A 162 23.39 -10.21 7.17
C TYR A 162 23.05 -9.10 8.17
N ILE A 163 22.82 -9.44 9.44
CA ILE A 163 22.53 -8.51 10.52
C ILE A 163 23.66 -8.59 11.56
N PRO A 164 24.70 -7.74 11.49
CA PRO A 164 25.84 -7.77 12.41
C PRO A 164 25.43 -7.64 13.88
N GLU A 165 26.29 -8.14 14.79
CA GLU A 165 26.10 -7.94 16.23
C GLU A 165 26.12 -6.45 16.58
N GLY A 166 25.18 -6.03 17.45
CA GLY A 166 25.01 -4.62 17.83
C GLY A 166 24.14 -3.80 16.88
N PHE A 167 23.62 -4.41 15.82
CA PHE A 167 22.57 -3.78 15.01
C PHE A 167 21.28 -3.69 15.83
N ASP A 168 20.60 -2.55 15.72
CA ASP A 168 19.36 -2.30 16.45
C ASP A 168 18.28 -3.33 16.10
N ALA A 169 17.92 -4.15 17.09
CA ALA A 169 16.86 -5.16 16.93
C ALA A 169 15.47 -4.52 16.64
N GLU A 170 15.30 -3.24 16.97
CA GLU A 170 14.05 -2.51 16.71
C GLU A 170 13.87 -2.15 15.22
N GLY A 171 14.94 -2.19 14.43
CA GLY A 171 14.90 -1.95 12.99
C GLY A 171 14.54 -3.18 12.15
N TRP A 172 14.44 -4.40 12.74
CA TRP A 172 14.31 -5.65 11.99
C TRP A 172 13.20 -6.55 12.50
N VAL A 173 12.51 -7.20 11.56
CA VAL A 173 11.59 -8.31 11.82
C VAL A 173 12.29 -9.61 11.42
N LEU A 174 12.33 -10.55 12.37
CA LEU A 174 12.75 -11.93 12.15
C LEU A 174 11.54 -12.83 12.37
N GLU A 175 11.23 -13.68 11.41
CA GLU A 175 10.06 -14.58 11.47
C GLU A 175 10.34 -15.90 10.73
N SER A 176 9.62 -16.95 11.09
CA SER A 176 9.73 -18.24 10.40
C SER A 176 9.38 -18.09 8.92
N TYR A 177 10.13 -18.74 8.06
CA TYR A 177 9.77 -18.82 6.65
C TYR A 177 8.49 -19.65 6.46
N CYS A 178 7.53 -19.08 5.79
CA CYS A 178 6.27 -19.72 5.43
C CYS A 178 6.24 -19.96 3.92
N PRO A 179 6.46 -21.21 3.43
CA PRO A 179 6.32 -21.49 2.02
C PRO A 179 4.85 -21.53 1.62
N GLY A 180 4.53 -20.97 0.46
CA GLY A 180 3.18 -20.99 -0.08
C GLY A 180 2.93 -19.86 -1.09
N PRO A 181 1.77 -19.89 -1.77
CA PRO A 181 1.36 -18.81 -2.64
C PRO A 181 0.99 -17.55 -1.84
N SER A 182 1.28 -16.39 -2.44
CA SER A 182 1.01 -15.07 -1.88
C SER A 182 -0.23 -14.44 -2.48
N PHE A 183 -0.96 -13.66 -1.68
CA PHE A 183 -2.21 -13.01 -2.06
C PHE A 183 -2.28 -11.60 -1.51
N SER A 184 -3.03 -10.73 -2.19
CA SER A 184 -3.41 -9.42 -1.70
C SER A 184 -4.92 -9.22 -1.71
N LEU A 185 -5.39 -8.35 -0.82
CA LEU A 185 -6.79 -7.95 -0.72
C LEU A 185 -6.88 -6.51 -0.21
N GLU A 186 -7.66 -5.69 -0.87
CA GLU A 186 -7.85 -4.30 -0.49
C GLU A 186 -9.22 -4.06 0.17
N ILE A 187 -9.24 -3.10 1.11
CA ILE A 187 -10.42 -2.55 1.77
C ILE A 187 -10.39 -1.03 1.69
N CYS A 188 -11.55 -0.42 1.46
CA CYS A 188 -11.67 1.04 1.45
C CYS A 188 -12.95 1.47 2.15
N GLY A 189 -12.90 2.57 2.91
CA GLY A 189 -14.09 3.09 3.58
C GLY A 189 -13.76 3.93 4.80
N THR A 190 -14.74 3.99 5.70
CA THR A 190 -14.69 4.67 7.00
C THR A 190 -15.23 3.73 8.07
N PRO A 191 -14.95 3.97 9.37
CA PRO A 191 -15.41 3.09 10.45
C PRO A 191 -16.89 2.74 10.36
N GLY A 192 -17.18 1.43 10.34
CA GLY A 192 -18.54 0.89 10.20
C GLY A 192 -19.10 0.89 8.76
N ASN A 193 -18.38 1.40 7.77
CA ASN A 193 -18.82 1.44 6.37
C ASN A 193 -17.64 1.14 5.43
N TYR A 194 -17.21 -0.11 5.42
CA TYR A 194 -16.11 -0.58 4.58
C TYR A 194 -16.60 -1.39 3.39
N ARG A 195 -15.91 -1.25 2.28
CA ARG A 195 -16.01 -2.11 1.11
C ARG A 195 -14.71 -2.89 0.93
N ILE A 196 -14.82 -4.20 0.88
CA ILE A 196 -13.76 -5.13 0.52
C ILE A 196 -13.82 -5.38 -0.98
N PHE A 197 -12.65 -5.50 -1.62
CA PHE A 197 -12.56 -5.70 -3.06
C PHE A 197 -12.27 -7.16 -3.41
N GLN A 198 -11.50 -7.41 -4.44
CA GLN A 198 -11.25 -8.76 -4.96
C GLN A 198 -9.87 -9.25 -4.50
N VAL A 199 -9.82 -10.49 -3.97
CA VAL A 199 -8.53 -11.15 -3.72
C VAL A 199 -7.80 -11.36 -5.03
N THR A 200 -6.51 -11.05 -5.02
CA THR A 200 -5.58 -11.24 -6.14
C THR A 200 -4.44 -12.19 -5.76
N ASP A 201 -3.99 -12.99 -6.71
CA ASP A 201 -2.80 -13.83 -6.56
C ASP A 201 -1.56 -13.00 -6.92
N LEU A 202 -0.54 -13.03 -6.06
CA LEU A 202 0.74 -12.35 -6.28
C LEU A 202 1.77 -13.35 -6.82
N LEU A 203 2.35 -13.04 -7.97
CA LEU A 203 3.39 -13.84 -8.61
C LEU A 203 4.75 -13.33 -8.13
N MET A 204 5.27 -13.97 -7.08
CA MET A 204 6.55 -13.59 -6.47
C MET A 204 7.72 -14.28 -7.17
N ASP A 205 8.85 -13.56 -7.31
CA ASP A 205 10.11 -14.15 -7.75
C ASP A 205 10.95 -14.70 -6.57
N GLU A 206 12.13 -15.23 -6.88
CA GLU A 206 13.06 -15.79 -5.88
C GLU A 206 13.63 -14.73 -4.90
N ALA A 207 13.54 -13.44 -5.24
CA ALA A 207 13.91 -12.32 -4.38
C ALA A 207 12.73 -11.77 -3.57
N PHE A 208 11.58 -12.45 -3.59
CA PHE A 208 10.32 -12.01 -2.98
C PHE A 208 9.76 -10.71 -3.57
N ASP A 209 10.13 -10.37 -4.82
CA ASP A 209 9.57 -9.22 -5.52
C ASP A 209 8.37 -9.65 -6.37
N CYS A 210 7.27 -8.87 -6.32
CA CYS A 210 6.07 -9.18 -7.08
C CYS A 210 6.27 -8.85 -8.56
N ARG A 211 6.22 -9.87 -9.43
CA ARG A 211 6.39 -9.74 -10.88
C ARG A 211 5.08 -9.72 -11.63
N GLY A 212 4.01 -10.02 -10.96
CA GLY A 212 2.71 -9.99 -11.59
C GLY A 212 1.57 -10.26 -10.62
N VAL A 213 0.38 -9.91 -11.06
CA VAL A 213 -0.86 -10.04 -10.30
C VAL A 213 -1.91 -10.72 -11.17
N VAL A 214 -2.61 -11.70 -10.62
CA VAL A 214 -3.71 -12.41 -11.29
C VAL A 214 -5.02 -12.17 -10.53
N ALA A 215 -6.09 -11.86 -11.26
CA ALA A 215 -7.44 -11.68 -10.73
C ALA A 215 -8.48 -12.35 -11.64
N PRO A 216 -9.55 -12.96 -11.11
CA PRO A 216 -9.78 -13.25 -9.71
C PRO A 216 -8.82 -14.34 -9.20
N THR A 217 -8.70 -14.47 -7.88
CA THR A 217 -7.94 -15.57 -7.27
C THR A 217 -8.51 -16.92 -7.65
N GLY A 218 -7.59 -17.93 -7.77
CA GLY A 218 -7.97 -19.33 -7.88
C GLY A 218 -8.18 -20.03 -6.53
N SER A 219 -8.00 -19.34 -5.41
CA SER A 219 -8.11 -19.90 -4.07
C SER A 219 -9.54 -20.27 -3.67
N SER A 220 -9.65 -21.12 -2.62
CA SER A 220 -10.97 -21.58 -2.14
C SER A 220 -11.81 -20.43 -1.56
N PRO A 221 -13.14 -20.50 -1.66
CA PRO A 221 -14.02 -19.51 -1.05
C PRO A 221 -13.89 -19.42 0.48
N SER A 222 -13.41 -20.47 1.16
CA SER A 222 -13.16 -20.44 2.60
C SER A 222 -11.93 -19.58 2.93
N PHE A 223 -10.87 -19.69 2.12
CA PHE A 223 -9.67 -18.88 2.29
C PHE A 223 -9.95 -17.39 1.99
N VAL A 224 -10.73 -17.10 0.95
CA VAL A 224 -11.16 -15.72 0.64
C VAL A 224 -11.89 -15.11 1.84
N ARG A 225 -12.86 -15.83 2.43
CA ARG A 225 -13.58 -15.34 3.62
C ARG A 225 -12.68 -15.15 4.85
N GLU A 226 -11.65 -15.98 5.00
CA GLU A 226 -10.67 -15.81 6.07
C GLU A 226 -9.88 -14.51 5.91
N MET A 227 -9.43 -14.19 4.68
CA MET A 227 -8.78 -12.92 4.36
C MET A 227 -9.70 -11.73 4.59
N GLU A 228 -10.94 -11.80 4.09
CA GLU A 228 -11.94 -10.73 4.24
C GLU A 228 -12.22 -10.42 5.72
N ALA A 229 -12.39 -11.46 6.54
CA ALA A 229 -12.65 -11.29 7.97
C ALA A 229 -11.44 -10.69 8.72
N ALA A 230 -10.22 -11.12 8.38
CA ALA A 230 -9.00 -10.57 8.96
C ALA A 230 -8.83 -9.10 8.60
N LEU A 231 -8.98 -8.76 7.31
CA LEU A 231 -8.82 -7.39 6.81
C LEU A 231 -9.87 -6.44 7.42
N LEU A 232 -11.13 -6.88 7.49
CA LEU A 232 -12.20 -6.09 8.11
C LEU A 232 -11.91 -5.82 9.59
N ASN A 233 -11.51 -6.84 10.35
CA ASN A 233 -11.16 -6.68 11.76
C ASN A 233 -10.00 -5.71 11.97
N LEU A 234 -8.96 -5.78 11.14
CA LEU A 234 -7.81 -4.88 11.20
C LEU A 234 -8.21 -3.43 10.85
N ALA A 235 -9.04 -3.23 9.82
CA ALA A 235 -9.54 -1.91 9.43
C ALA A 235 -10.40 -1.27 10.54
N GLU A 236 -11.28 -2.04 11.18
CA GLU A 236 -12.10 -1.57 12.31
C GLU A 236 -11.22 -1.21 13.53
N MET A 237 -10.23 -2.02 13.85
CA MET A 237 -9.31 -1.74 14.98
C MET A 237 -8.45 -0.51 14.75
N LEU A 238 -8.02 -0.25 13.51
CA LEU A 238 -7.34 0.97 13.10
C LEU A 238 -8.28 2.18 13.00
N ARG A 239 -9.61 1.94 12.93
CA ARG A 239 -10.61 2.96 12.56
C ARG A 239 -10.27 3.61 11.23
N LEU A 240 -9.83 2.80 10.27
CA LEU A 240 -9.33 3.23 8.97
C LEU A 240 -10.28 4.22 8.29
N HIS A 241 -9.72 5.33 7.80
CA HIS A 241 -10.41 6.29 6.94
C HIS A 241 -9.67 6.40 5.62
N GLY A 242 -10.04 5.59 4.65
CA GLY A 242 -9.39 5.53 3.33
C GLY A 242 -9.21 4.10 2.84
N LEU A 243 -8.05 3.81 2.30
CA LEU A 243 -7.73 2.54 1.63
C LEU A 243 -6.55 1.87 2.31
N MET A 244 -6.64 0.55 2.46
CA MET A 244 -5.58 -0.32 3.00
C MET A 244 -5.58 -1.63 2.24
N ASP A 245 -4.40 -2.20 2.04
CA ASP A 245 -4.20 -3.57 1.55
C ASP A 245 -3.68 -4.50 2.65
N LEU A 246 -3.89 -5.79 2.43
CA LEU A 246 -3.45 -6.91 3.25
C LEU A 246 -2.70 -7.89 2.36
N GLU A 247 -1.45 -8.22 2.71
CA GLU A 247 -0.69 -9.28 2.06
C GLU A 247 -0.58 -10.51 2.95
N VAL A 248 -0.86 -11.67 2.36
CA VAL A 248 -0.84 -12.96 3.07
C VAL A 248 -0.14 -14.05 2.29
N ILE A 249 0.34 -15.07 3.01
CA ILE A 249 0.72 -16.37 2.46
C ILE A 249 -0.28 -17.43 2.90
N GLN A 250 -0.68 -18.30 1.99
CA GLN A 250 -1.44 -19.50 2.30
C GLN A 250 -0.48 -20.66 2.57
N THR A 251 -0.52 -21.18 3.80
CA THR A 251 0.22 -22.38 4.22
C THR A 251 -0.72 -23.57 4.38
N PRO A 252 -0.21 -24.80 4.52
CA PRO A 252 -1.05 -25.97 4.87
C PRO A 252 -1.83 -25.80 6.18
N GLU A 253 -1.31 -24.99 7.12
CA GLU A 253 -1.92 -24.72 8.42
C GLU A 253 -2.88 -23.52 8.40
N GLY A 254 -3.11 -22.89 7.24
CA GLY A 254 -3.98 -21.74 7.05
C GLY A 254 -3.21 -20.47 6.65
N MET A 255 -3.90 -19.34 6.72
CA MET A 255 -3.37 -18.03 6.37
C MET A 255 -2.28 -17.55 7.35
N ARG A 256 -1.29 -16.83 6.81
CA ARG A 256 -0.34 -16.02 7.60
C ARG A 256 -0.25 -14.63 7.00
N VAL A 257 -0.59 -13.62 7.80
CA VAL A 257 -0.49 -12.21 7.39
C VAL A 257 0.96 -11.76 7.43
N LEU A 258 1.43 -11.17 6.34
CA LEU A 258 2.80 -10.66 6.17
C LEU A 258 2.91 -9.17 6.47
N GLU A 259 1.99 -8.38 5.92
CA GLU A 259 1.92 -6.94 6.14
C GLU A 259 0.54 -6.37 5.78
N ILE A 260 0.32 -5.14 6.22
CA ILE A 260 -0.77 -4.26 5.82
C ILE A 260 -0.20 -2.88 5.52
N ASP A 261 -0.80 -2.17 4.57
CA ASP A 261 -0.38 -0.82 4.20
C ASP A 261 -1.59 0.09 3.99
N ALA A 262 -1.73 1.13 4.84
CA ALA A 262 -2.82 2.11 4.73
C ALA A 262 -2.45 3.24 3.74
N ARG A 263 -2.24 2.86 2.48
CA ARG A 263 -1.91 3.75 1.36
C ARG A 263 -2.47 3.21 0.05
N PHE A 264 -2.38 4.00 -1.02
CA PHE A 264 -2.74 3.50 -2.36
C PHE A 264 -1.70 2.46 -2.81
N PRO A 265 -2.08 1.20 -3.07
CA PRO A 265 -1.14 0.15 -3.48
C PRO A 265 -0.70 0.30 -4.94
N SER A 266 0.28 -0.49 -5.36
CA SER A 266 0.68 -0.63 -6.76
C SER A 266 0.30 -2.01 -7.29
N GLN A 267 0.05 -2.12 -8.61
CA GLN A 267 -0.22 -3.36 -9.37
C GLN A 267 -1.61 -3.98 -9.13
N THR A 268 -2.02 -4.22 -7.88
CA THR A 268 -3.31 -4.84 -7.55
C THR A 268 -4.51 -4.00 -7.98
N PRO A 269 -4.53 -2.64 -7.85
CA PRO A 269 -5.66 -1.84 -8.31
C PRO A 269 -5.93 -1.96 -9.81
N THR A 270 -4.88 -2.05 -10.63
CA THR A 270 -5.03 -2.27 -12.08
C THR A 270 -5.60 -3.66 -12.37
N ALA A 271 -5.12 -4.70 -11.69
CA ALA A 271 -5.62 -6.07 -11.87
C ALA A 271 -7.10 -6.17 -11.45
N VAL A 272 -7.48 -5.57 -10.32
CA VAL A 272 -8.88 -5.50 -9.86
C VAL A 272 -9.75 -4.76 -10.88
N TRP A 273 -9.31 -3.60 -11.38
CA TRP A 273 -10.05 -2.85 -12.39
C TRP A 273 -10.22 -3.66 -13.70
N LEU A 274 -9.17 -4.28 -14.19
CA LEU A 274 -9.22 -5.11 -15.40
C LEU A 274 -10.17 -6.29 -15.25
N SER A 275 -10.23 -6.89 -14.05
CA SER A 275 -11.10 -8.02 -13.75
C SER A 275 -12.56 -7.60 -13.55
N THR A 276 -12.80 -6.57 -12.75
CA THR A 276 -14.14 -6.22 -12.25
C THR A 276 -14.69 -4.90 -12.79
N GLY A 277 -13.85 -4.02 -13.34
CA GLY A 277 -14.19 -2.64 -13.67
C GLY A 277 -14.32 -1.72 -12.45
N VAL A 278 -14.09 -2.22 -11.23
CA VAL A 278 -14.11 -1.42 -10.01
C VAL A 278 -12.83 -0.61 -9.89
N ASN A 279 -12.97 0.70 -9.71
CA ASN A 279 -11.85 1.64 -9.66
C ASN A 279 -11.54 2.03 -8.21
N LEU A 280 -10.43 1.55 -7.66
CA LEU A 280 -10.05 1.81 -6.27
C LEU A 280 -9.77 3.30 -6.01
N ALA A 281 -9.30 4.05 -7.03
CA ALA A 281 -9.10 5.49 -6.89
C ALA A 281 -10.42 6.25 -6.66
N GLU A 282 -11.51 5.82 -7.34
CA GLU A 282 -12.84 6.39 -7.13
C GLU A 282 -13.36 6.09 -5.72
N HIS A 283 -13.14 4.87 -5.23
CA HIS A 283 -13.54 4.49 -3.87
C HIS A 283 -12.74 5.25 -2.80
N LEU A 284 -11.44 5.42 -2.99
CA LEU A 284 -10.61 6.22 -2.10
C LEU A 284 -11.09 7.68 -2.07
N ALA A 285 -11.28 8.30 -3.24
CA ALA A 285 -11.78 9.68 -3.31
C ALA A 285 -13.13 9.84 -2.61
N ALA A 286 -14.02 8.87 -2.74
CA ALA A 286 -15.37 8.89 -2.13
C ALA A 286 -15.34 8.86 -0.59
N CYS A 287 -14.24 8.45 0.05
CA CYS A 287 -14.08 8.54 1.49
C CYS A 287 -13.91 9.99 1.97
N PHE A 288 -13.40 10.87 1.12
CA PHE A 288 -13.01 12.25 1.47
C PHE A 288 -13.81 13.32 0.73
N PHE A 289 -14.40 12.97 -0.39
CA PHE A 289 -15.11 13.90 -1.28
C PHE A 289 -16.49 13.32 -1.64
N PRO A 290 -17.55 14.15 -1.78
CA PRO A 290 -18.87 13.66 -2.19
C PRO A 290 -18.85 13.20 -3.65
N TYR A 291 -18.53 11.95 -3.85
CA TYR A 291 -18.37 11.28 -5.13
C TYR A 291 -19.07 9.92 -5.13
N ALA A 292 -19.64 9.52 -6.24
CA ALA A 292 -20.26 8.21 -6.40
C ALA A 292 -19.39 7.32 -7.30
N PRO A 293 -18.67 6.34 -6.73
CA PRO A 293 -17.83 5.44 -7.52
C PRO A 293 -18.64 4.58 -8.48
N GLY A 294 -18.01 4.19 -9.61
CA GLY A 294 -18.58 3.23 -10.54
C GLY A 294 -18.82 1.86 -9.88
N SER A 295 -19.90 1.17 -10.29
CA SER A 295 -20.29 -0.14 -9.73
C SER A 295 -19.46 -1.32 -10.23
N GLY A 296 -18.65 -1.12 -11.28
CA GLY A 296 -17.90 -2.18 -11.95
C GLY A 296 -18.67 -2.89 -13.07
N LEU A 297 -18.13 -3.98 -13.58
CA LEU A 297 -18.61 -4.69 -14.78
C LEU A 297 -19.58 -5.86 -14.50
N GLY A 298 -19.92 -6.14 -13.26
CA GLY A 298 -20.69 -7.32 -12.86
C GLY A 298 -19.81 -8.55 -12.62
N ALA A 299 -19.99 -9.65 -13.36
CA ALA A 299 -19.17 -10.86 -13.14
C ALA A 299 -17.68 -10.60 -13.45
N PRO A 300 -16.75 -11.02 -12.56
CA PRO A 300 -15.32 -10.86 -12.77
C PRO A 300 -14.82 -11.58 -14.03
N ARG A 301 -13.84 -10.97 -14.72
CA ARG A 301 -13.11 -11.55 -15.84
C ARG A 301 -11.69 -11.87 -15.39
N PHE A 302 -11.10 -12.88 -16.01
CA PHE A 302 -9.69 -13.17 -15.79
C PHE A 302 -8.83 -11.98 -16.26
N ALA A 303 -7.94 -11.55 -15.41
CA ALA A 303 -6.96 -10.51 -15.67
C ALA A 303 -5.59 -10.95 -15.14
N ARG A 304 -4.53 -10.68 -15.91
CA ARG A 304 -3.14 -10.86 -15.48
C ARG A 304 -2.38 -9.57 -15.79
N TYR A 305 -1.72 -9.05 -14.79
CA TYR A 305 -0.86 -7.88 -14.88
C TYR A 305 0.57 -8.31 -14.57
N GLU A 306 1.51 -7.96 -15.44
CA GLU A 306 2.94 -8.23 -15.28
C GLU A 306 3.73 -6.95 -15.55
N HIS A 307 4.88 -6.80 -14.91
CA HIS A 307 5.78 -5.66 -15.07
C HIS A 307 7.27 -6.07 -14.97
#